data_25ce2c7305d0fd6af2b5772bf8671583
#
_entry.id   25ce2c7305d0fd6af2b5772bf8671583
#
_cell.length_a   1.000
_cell.length_b   1.000
_cell.length_c   1.000
_cell.angle_alpha   90.00
_cell.angle_beta   90.00
_cell.angle_gamma   90.00
#
_symmetry.space_group_name_H-M   'P 1'
#
loop_
_entity.id
_entity.type
_entity.pdbx_description
1 polymer ?
#
loop_
_entity_poly.entity_id
_entity_poly.type
_entity_poly.pdbx_seq_one_letter_code
_entity_poly.pdbx_strand_id
1 'polypeptide(L)'
;MRLTDDILRASDSCTAEYVGNALVLAAAGRFGLLPSSTPFSLSVDISQGVVTVESLTCLAVTRGGHLIDVHYDTKYTNTFDTRVRIPENSNVQEYILAINANEGEWNDTNDGFEEPVHSFSLFPANSPVPTQSMPVARLVNDYGWRLDEVNFVPPCLFVSSHYKYADLLNQFQELLTTIDAKIHRLTHSDGKMALRIFWPLLQQLLISTNKECDTMTPMALLANVQKFVSAFTCACELDDYLELSDSDKFRSYIYTPYNYKDSYQKIKEGLELSFSISEKIERLNEVHQDPVTVEAPSIAASQLVKRCTNSKTRIQITNNVPNAVVYYTTDGEEPSQNSKSGLAISIDSGFNNSRKKEPDKIVIVKVKAILNGVSSSTNTYEVTLQKDIERWTGIEI
;
A
#
# COMPACT_ATOMS: atom_id res chain seq x y z
N MET A 1 17.39 -37.92 -53.63
CA MET A 1 16.55 -38.20 -52.46
C MET A 1 15.24 -37.46 -52.67
N ARG A 2 14.11 -38.11 -52.79
CA ARG A 2 12.80 -37.44 -52.86
C ARG A 2 12.43 -37.09 -51.41
N LEU A 3 12.14 -35.85 -51.12
CA LEU A 3 11.50 -35.44 -49.86
C LEU A 3 10.09 -36.04 -49.89
N THR A 4 9.79 -36.98 -48.99
CA THR A 4 8.46 -37.51 -48.79
C THR A 4 7.83 -36.78 -47.60
N ASP A 5 6.51 -36.71 -47.52
CA ASP A 5 5.76 -36.07 -46.43
C ASP A 5 6.21 -36.61 -45.07
N ASP A 6 6.53 -37.91 -44.98
CA ASP A 6 7.05 -38.51 -43.76
C ASP A 6 8.41 -37.96 -43.29
N ILE A 7 9.30 -37.61 -44.24
CA ILE A 7 10.60 -37.00 -43.93
C ILE A 7 10.42 -35.58 -43.50
N LEU A 8 9.49 -34.84 -44.11
CA LEU A 8 9.17 -33.47 -43.67
C LEU A 8 8.55 -33.46 -42.27
N ARG A 9 7.54 -34.29 -42.02
CA ARG A 9 6.91 -34.44 -40.70
C ARG A 9 7.92 -34.84 -39.61
N ALA A 10 8.83 -35.80 -39.93
CA ALA A 10 9.89 -36.18 -38.98
C ALA A 10 10.88 -35.04 -38.71
N SER A 11 11.19 -34.21 -39.71
CA SER A 11 12.02 -33.03 -39.57
C SER A 11 11.36 -31.97 -38.68
N ASP A 12 10.06 -31.72 -38.92
CA ASP A 12 9.28 -30.74 -38.16
C ASP A 12 9.08 -31.17 -36.71
N SER A 13 8.81 -32.46 -36.47
CA SER A 13 8.73 -33.03 -35.12
C SER A 13 10.06 -32.91 -34.36
N CYS A 14 11.20 -33.19 -35.03
CA CYS A 14 12.52 -33.04 -34.40
C CYS A 14 12.84 -31.57 -34.10
N THR A 15 12.43 -30.66 -35.00
CA THR A 15 12.59 -29.20 -34.79
C THR A 15 11.74 -28.73 -33.62
N ALA A 16 10.48 -29.17 -33.54
CA ALA A 16 9.56 -28.83 -32.45
C ALA A 16 10.10 -29.33 -31.09
N GLU A 17 10.62 -30.56 -31.04
CA GLU A 17 11.25 -31.11 -29.83
C GLU A 17 12.48 -30.31 -29.41
N TYR A 18 13.35 -29.94 -30.37
CA TYR A 18 14.53 -29.11 -30.10
C TYR A 18 14.15 -27.72 -29.55
N VAL A 19 13.18 -27.07 -30.17
CA VAL A 19 12.65 -25.79 -29.73
C VAL A 19 12.00 -25.92 -28.34
N GLY A 20 11.21 -26.99 -28.12
CA GLY A 20 10.58 -27.27 -26.81
C GLY A 20 11.63 -27.41 -25.70
N ASN A 21 12.67 -28.22 -25.94
CA ASN A 21 13.78 -28.39 -24.99
C ASN A 21 14.53 -27.07 -24.72
N ALA A 22 14.74 -26.26 -25.76
CA ALA A 22 15.36 -24.95 -25.60
C ALA A 22 14.48 -23.99 -24.78
N LEU A 23 13.17 -24.01 -24.96
CA LEU A 23 12.21 -23.23 -24.19
C LEU A 23 12.18 -23.66 -22.71
N VAL A 24 12.18 -24.98 -22.43
CA VAL A 24 12.24 -25.50 -21.05
C VAL A 24 13.51 -25.01 -20.35
N LEU A 25 14.65 -25.11 -21.04
CA LEU A 25 15.92 -24.63 -20.50
C LEU A 25 15.93 -23.10 -20.27
N ALA A 26 15.46 -22.33 -21.26
CA ALA A 26 15.41 -20.87 -21.17
C ALA A 26 14.43 -20.41 -20.06
N ALA A 27 13.30 -21.07 -19.92
CA ALA A 27 12.34 -20.79 -18.88
C ALA A 27 12.74 -21.32 -17.49
N ALA A 28 13.85 -22.07 -17.38
CA ALA A 28 14.30 -22.71 -16.14
C ALA A 28 13.20 -23.54 -15.46
N GLY A 29 12.45 -24.30 -16.24
CA GLY A 29 11.35 -25.16 -15.76
C GLY A 29 10.05 -24.39 -15.41
N ARG A 30 10.02 -23.07 -15.64
CA ARG A 30 8.80 -22.27 -15.52
C ARG A 30 7.92 -22.44 -16.76
N PHE A 31 6.63 -22.21 -16.61
CA PHE A 31 5.65 -22.32 -17.67
C PHE A 31 4.52 -21.31 -17.45
N GLY A 32 3.71 -21.08 -18.47
CA GLY A 32 2.57 -20.18 -18.35
C GLY A 32 2.41 -19.25 -19.54
N LEU A 33 1.53 -18.28 -19.38
CA LEU A 33 1.27 -17.24 -20.35
C LEU A 33 2.53 -16.42 -20.63
N LEU A 34 2.71 -16.08 -21.88
CA LEU A 34 3.74 -15.16 -22.38
C LEU A 34 3.14 -13.74 -22.54
N PRO A 35 3.96 -12.68 -22.45
CA PRO A 35 3.55 -11.36 -22.86
C PRO A 35 3.14 -11.35 -24.34
N SER A 36 1.98 -10.79 -24.65
CA SER A 36 1.44 -10.71 -26.00
C SER A 36 0.76 -9.36 -26.23
N SER A 37 0.77 -8.90 -27.48
CA SER A 37 -0.02 -7.75 -27.91
C SER A 37 -1.53 -8.01 -27.82
N THR A 38 -1.94 -9.26 -27.97
CA THR A 38 -3.31 -9.75 -27.74
C THR A 38 -3.39 -10.34 -26.33
N PRO A 39 -4.11 -9.69 -25.39
CA PRO A 39 -4.22 -10.20 -24.02
C PRO A 39 -4.95 -11.54 -23.97
N PHE A 40 -4.60 -12.36 -22.98
CA PHE A 40 -5.32 -13.59 -22.68
C PHE A 40 -6.80 -13.28 -22.45
N SER A 41 -7.65 -14.06 -23.12
CA SER A 41 -9.11 -14.03 -22.92
C SER A 41 -9.69 -15.43 -23.05
N LEU A 42 -10.71 -15.73 -22.26
CA LEU A 42 -11.41 -17.01 -22.24
C LEU A 42 -12.89 -16.75 -21.99
N SER A 43 -13.75 -17.32 -22.84
CA SER A 43 -15.20 -17.41 -22.61
C SER A 43 -15.62 -18.87 -22.55
N VAL A 44 -16.41 -19.21 -21.54
CA VAL A 44 -16.84 -20.57 -21.26
C VAL A 44 -18.32 -20.56 -20.91
N ASP A 45 -19.11 -21.43 -21.55
CA ASP A 45 -20.45 -21.79 -21.11
C ASP A 45 -20.40 -23.10 -20.31
N ILE A 46 -21.11 -23.13 -19.19
CA ILE A 46 -21.23 -24.31 -18.33
C ILE A 46 -22.70 -24.69 -18.22
N SER A 47 -23.11 -25.68 -18.98
CA SER A 47 -24.51 -26.12 -19.01
C SER A 47 -24.60 -27.66 -18.95
N GLN A 48 -25.56 -28.17 -18.18
CA GLN A 48 -25.85 -29.60 -18.04
C GLN A 48 -24.63 -30.49 -17.74
N GLY A 49 -23.68 -29.99 -16.94
CA GLY A 49 -22.46 -30.73 -16.61
C GLY A 49 -21.43 -30.79 -17.75
N VAL A 50 -21.60 -29.97 -18.77
CA VAL A 50 -20.66 -29.84 -19.89
C VAL A 50 -20.06 -28.44 -19.86
N VAL A 51 -18.75 -28.36 -19.95
CA VAL A 51 -17.96 -27.14 -20.12
C VAL A 51 -17.73 -26.97 -21.61
N THR A 52 -18.19 -25.87 -22.19
CA THR A 52 -17.98 -25.54 -23.59
C THR A 52 -17.12 -24.27 -23.66
N VAL A 53 -15.95 -24.37 -24.25
CA VAL A 53 -15.10 -23.18 -24.50
C VAL A 53 -15.64 -22.48 -25.75
N GLU A 54 -16.12 -21.27 -25.60
CA GLU A 54 -16.68 -20.47 -26.69
C GLU A 54 -15.61 -19.63 -27.41
N SER A 55 -14.65 -19.12 -26.67
CA SER A 55 -13.52 -18.41 -27.25
C SER A 55 -12.29 -18.52 -26.34
N LEU A 56 -11.12 -18.53 -26.95
CA LEU A 56 -9.83 -18.52 -26.26
C LEU A 56 -8.79 -17.75 -27.08
N THR A 57 -8.15 -16.78 -26.46
CA THR A 57 -6.91 -16.17 -26.94
C THR A 57 -5.82 -16.53 -25.93
N CYS A 58 -4.82 -17.29 -26.35
CA CYS A 58 -3.80 -17.82 -25.43
C CYS A 58 -2.45 -17.94 -26.14
N LEU A 59 -1.45 -17.21 -25.68
CA LEU A 59 -0.05 -17.42 -26.02
C LEU A 59 0.67 -17.90 -24.77
N ALA A 60 1.15 -19.14 -24.75
CA ALA A 60 1.71 -19.77 -23.57
C ALA A 60 2.76 -20.82 -23.90
N VAL A 61 3.58 -21.15 -22.90
CA VAL A 61 4.49 -22.30 -22.93
C VAL A 61 4.05 -23.28 -21.87
N THR A 62 3.86 -24.54 -22.22
CA THR A 62 3.54 -25.63 -21.28
C THR A 62 4.78 -26.00 -20.47
N ARG A 63 4.59 -26.79 -19.42
CA ARG A 63 5.72 -27.31 -18.61
C ARG A 63 6.63 -28.23 -19.40
N GLY A 64 6.14 -28.86 -20.46
CA GLY A 64 6.89 -29.70 -21.40
C GLY A 64 7.60 -28.89 -22.51
N GLY A 65 7.46 -27.56 -22.54
CA GLY A 65 8.08 -26.71 -23.55
C GLY A 65 7.27 -26.53 -24.81
N HIS A 66 6.03 -27.04 -24.88
CA HIS A 66 5.18 -26.86 -26.06
C HIS A 66 4.65 -25.43 -26.08
N LEU A 67 4.78 -24.78 -27.23
CA LEU A 67 4.17 -23.47 -27.47
C LEU A 67 2.68 -23.67 -27.82
N ILE A 68 1.84 -22.94 -27.13
CA ILE A 68 0.42 -22.80 -27.41
C ILE A 68 0.20 -21.37 -27.90
N ASP A 69 -0.19 -21.24 -29.17
CA ASP A 69 -0.56 -19.96 -29.79
C ASP A 69 -1.94 -20.17 -30.43
N VAL A 70 -2.97 -19.73 -29.74
CA VAL A 70 -4.36 -20.00 -30.09
C VAL A 70 -5.18 -18.73 -30.09
N HIS A 71 -5.87 -18.51 -31.21
CA HIS A 71 -6.91 -17.51 -31.36
C HIS A 71 -8.19 -18.23 -31.84
N TYR A 72 -8.97 -18.74 -30.89
CA TYR A 72 -10.17 -19.50 -31.15
C TYR A 72 -11.44 -18.72 -30.85
N ASP A 73 -12.38 -18.72 -31.80
CA ASP A 73 -13.74 -18.23 -31.62
C ASP A 73 -14.72 -19.17 -32.35
N THR A 74 -15.70 -19.72 -31.64
CA THR A 74 -16.72 -20.64 -32.21
C THR A 74 -17.48 -20.07 -33.39
N LYS A 75 -17.53 -18.76 -33.53
CA LYS A 75 -18.16 -18.08 -34.66
C LYS A 75 -17.41 -18.30 -35.98
N TYR A 76 -16.12 -18.64 -35.92
CA TYR A 76 -15.24 -18.62 -37.07
C TYR A 76 -14.51 -19.93 -37.36
N THR A 77 -14.41 -20.87 -36.37
CA THR A 77 -13.64 -22.11 -36.54
C THR A 77 -14.31 -23.29 -35.86
N ASN A 78 -14.43 -24.44 -36.60
CA ASN A 78 -14.98 -25.71 -36.07
C ASN A 78 -13.88 -26.75 -35.76
N THR A 79 -12.63 -26.34 -35.63
CA THR A 79 -11.48 -27.26 -35.61
C THR A 79 -11.07 -27.76 -34.23
N PHE A 80 -11.68 -27.26 -33.15
CA PHE A 80 -11.37 -27.66 -31.78
C PHE A 80 -12.46 -28.53 -31.15
N ASP A 81 -12.04 -29.57 -30.41
CA ASP A 81 -12.97 -30.20 -29.45
C ASP A 81 -13.08 -29.36 -28.20
N THR A 82 -14.07 -28.46 -28.20
CA THR A 82 -14.26 -27.41 -27.18
C THR A 82 -15.11 -27.88 -26.00
N ARG A 83 -15.62 -29.13 -26.04
CA ARG A 83 -16.56 -29.65 -25.04
C ARG A 83 -15.88 -30.64 -24.12
N VAL A 84 -15.97 -30.39 -22.83
CA VAL A 84 -15.47 -31.31 -21.80
C VAL A 84 -16.57 -31.58 -20.81
N ARG A 85 -16.89 -32.88 -20.60
CA ARG A 85 -17.89 -33.29 -19.61
C ARG A 85 -17.28 -33.28 -18.21
N ILE A 86 -17.97 -32.64 -17.26
CA ILE A 86 -17.63 -32.74 -15.84
C ILE A 86 -17.99 -34.16 -15.38
N PRO A 87 -17.07 -34.90 -14.72
CA PRO A 87 -17.35 -36.27 -14.28
C PRO A 87 -18.55 -36.32 -13.33
N GLU A 88 -19.54 -37.14 -13.69
CA GLU A 88 -20.70 -37.39 -12.84
C GLU A 88 -20.27 -38.18 -11.59
N ASN A 89 -20.84 -37.88 -10.43
CA ASN A 89 -20.56 -38.54 -9.14
C ASN A 89 -19.13 -38.33 -8.57
N SER A 90 -18.43 -37.31 -8.97
CA SER A 90 -17.14 -36.94 -8.31
C SER A 90 -17.42 -36.18 -7.03
N ASN A 91 -16.72 -36.52 -5.93
CA ASN A 91 -16.67 -35.72 -4.72
C ASN A 91 -15.75 -34.50 -4.86
N VAL A 92 -15.29 -34.23 -6.09
CA VAL A 92 -14.37 -33.13 -6.39
C VAL A 92 -15.18 -31.84 -6.50
N GLN A 93 -14.77 -30.83 -5.71
CA GLN A 93 -15.42 -29.52 -5.69
C GLN A 93 -14.75 -28.52 -6.65
N GLU A 94 -13.53 -28.80 -7.10
CA GLU A 94 -12.75 -27.92 -7.94
C GLU A 94 -12.04 -28.68 -9.07
N TYR A 95 -12.13 -28.15 -10.29
CA TYR A 95 -11.38 -28.62 -11.44
C TYR A 95 -10.53 -27.51 -12.06
N ILE A 96 -9.39 -27.90 -12.62
CA ILE A 96 -8.60 -27.06 -13.51
C ILE A 96 -8.94 -27.41 -14.95
N LEU A 97 -9.45 -26.47 -15.71
CA LEU A 97 -9.56 -26.52 -17.15
C LEU A 97 -8.20 -26.24 -17.78
N ALA A 98 -7.73 -27.15 -18.60
CA ALA A 98 -6.47 -26.98 -19.30
C ALA A 98 -6.60 -27.22 -20.78
N ILE A 99 -5.86 -26.47 -21.59
CA ILE A 99 -5.67 -26.77 -23.02
C ILE A 99 -4.47 -27.68 -23.17
N ASN A 100 -4.60 -28.70 -23.99
CA ASN A 100 -3.58 -29.70 -24.29
C ASN A 100 -2.93 -29.40 -25.63
N ALA A 101 -1.61 -29.41 -25.68
CA ALA A 101 -0.87 -29.49 -26.94
C ALA A 101 -0.80 -30.98 -27.35
N ASN A 102 -1.56 -31.38 -28.36
CA ASN A 102 -1.53 -32.74 -28.86
C ASN A 102 -0.39 -32.88 -29.87
N GLU A 103 0.68 -33.56 -29.47
CA GLU A 103 1.83 -33.83 -30.33
C GLU A 103 1.45 -34.76 -31.47
N GLY A 104 1.76 -34.36 -32.70
CA GLY A 104 1.63 -35.17 -33.89
C GLY A 104 0.21 -35.27 -34.48
N GLU A 105 -0.75 -34.58 -33.88
CA GLU A 105 -2.08 -34.43 -34.49
C GLU A 105 -2.20 -33.07 -35.18
N TRP A 106 -2.43 -33.08 -36.47
CA TRP A 106 -2.54 -31.91 -37.32
C TRP A 106 -3.84 -31.96 -38.08
N ASN A 107 -4.51 -30.85 -38.19
CA ASN A 107 -5.71 -30.71 -39.03
C ASN A 107 -5.34 -29.93 -40.27
N ASP A 108 -5.78 -30.47 -41.44
CA ASP A 108 -5.69 -29.75 -42.70
C ASP A 108 -6.64 -28.55 -42.69
N THR A 109 -6.08 -27.35 -42.86
CA THR A 109 -6.89 -26.17 -43.05
C THR A 109 -7.34 -26.07 -44.50
N ASN A 110 -8.46 -25.36 -44.79
CA ASN A 110 -8.97 -25.16 -46.12
C ASN A 110 -8.00 -24.45 -47.08
N ASP A 111 -6.95 -23.80 -46.52
CA ASP A 111 -5.92 -23.06 -47.23
C ASP A 111 -4.66 -23.90 -47.55
N GLY A 112 -4.69 -25.21 -47.23
CA GLY A 112 -3.59 -26.15 -47.48
C GLY A 112 -2.44 -26.07 -46.46
N PHE A 113 -2.67 -25.46 -45.31
CA PHE A 113 -1.79 -25.48 -44.17
C PHE A 113 -2.28 -26.53 -43.15
N GLU A 114 -1.34 -27.09 -42.39
CA GLU A 114 -1.67 -27.93 -41.25
C GLU A 114 -1.57 -27.11 -39.98
N GLU A 115 -2.58 -27.17 -39.10
CA GLU A 115 -2.57 -26.53 -37.80
C GLU A 115 -2.54 -27.62 -36.69
N PRO A 116 -1.79 -27.40 -35.59
CA PRO A 116 -1.77 -28.34 -34.48
C PRO A 116 -3.16 -28.45 -33.84
N VAL A 117 -3.57 -29.66 -33.53
CA VAL A 117 -4.84 -29.93 -32.86
C VAL A 117 -4.68 -29.66 -31.37
N HIS A 118 -5.56 -28.83 -30.84
CA HIS A 118 -5.66 -28.60 -29.41
C HIS A 118 -6.96 -29.18 -28.86
N SER A 119 -6.90 -29.68 -27.65
CA SER A 119 -8.10 -30.22 -26.94
C SER A 119 -8.14 -29.64 -25.52
N PHE A 120 -9.30 -29.75 -24.89
CA PHE A 120 -9.44 -29.32 -23.49
C PHE A 120 -9.65 -30.55 -22.58
N SER A 121 -9.15 -30.44 -21.35
CA SER A 121 -9.35 -31.45 -20.31
C SER A 121 -9.59 -30.82 -18.94
N LEU A 122 -10.31 -31.56 -18.08
CA LEU A 122 -10.55 -31.20 -16.69
C LEU A 122 -9.70 -32.08 -15.78
N PHE A 123 -8.92 -31.44 -14.91
CA PHE A 123 -8.12 -32.13 -13.89
C PHE A 123 -8.60 -31.70 -12.50
N PRO A 124 -8.75 -32.60 -11.53
CA PRO A 124 -9.02 -32.22 -10.15
C PRO A 124 -7.98 -31.20 -9.67
N ALA A 125 -8.41 -30.16 -8.95
CA ALA A 125 -7.50 -29.06 -8.57
C ALA A 125 -6.31 -29.51 -7.70
N ASN A 126 -6.48 -30.58 -6.93
CA ASN A 126 -5.43 -31.20 -6.10
C ASN A 126 -4.50 -32.16 -6.88
N SER A 127 -4.82 -32.48 -8.14
CA SER A 127 -4.01 -33.39 -8.97
C SER A 127 -2.99 -32.61 -9.80
N PRO A 128 -1.84 -33.22 -10.15
CA PRO A 128 -0.90 -32.61 -11.08
C PRO A 128 -1.53 -32.48 -12.46
N VAL A 129 -1.32 -31.36 -13.12
CA VAL A 129 -1.67 -31.18 -14.53
C VAL A 129 -0.52 -31.72 -15.38
N PRO A 130 -0.79 -32.50 -16.46
CA PRO A 130 0.24 -33.03 -17.35
C PRO A 130 1.16 -31.99 -17.92
N THR A 131 2.38 -32.39 -18.29
CA THR A 131 3.41 -31.42 -18.75
C THR A 131 3.09 -30.78 -20.09
N GLN A 132 2.35 -31.46 -20.95
CA GLN A 132 1.85 -30.96 -22.23
C GLN A 132 0.60 -30.07 -22.12
N SER A 133 0.04 -29.92 -20.91
CA SER A 133 -1.20 -29.19 -20.72
C SER A 133 -0.92 -27.84 -20.03
N MET A 134 -1.65 -26.81 -20.47
CA MET A 134 -1.61 -25.46 -19.92
C MET A 134 -2.91 -25.16 -19.16
N PRO A 135 -2.90 -24.92 -17.85
CA PRO A 135 -4.06 -24.46 -17.10
C PRO A 135 -4.55 -23.11 -17.58
N VAL A 136 -5.83 -23.02 -17.95
CA VAL A 136 -6.44 -21.77 -18.45
C VAL A 136 -7.54 -21.24 -17.55
N ALA A 137 -8.20 -22.10 -16.75
CA ALA A 137 -9.22 -21.68 -15.79
C ALA A 137 -9.33 -22.65 -14.61
N ARG A 138 -10.00 -22.21 -13.55
CA ARG A 138 -10.46 -23.03 -12.44
C ARG A 138 -11.97 -22.99 -12.36
N LEU A 139 -12.58 -24.18 -12.25
CA LEU A 139 -14.00 -24.35 -12.00
C LEU A 139 -14.20 -24.70 -10.53
N VAL A 140 -15.20 -24.08 -9.92
CA VAL A 140 -15.61 -24.35 -8.53
C VAL A 140 -17.09 -24.67 -8.47
N ASN A 141 -17.47 -25.56 -7.55
CA ASN A 141 -18.85 -25.96 -7.33
C ASN A 141 -19.37 -25.42 -6.00
N ASP A 142 -19.99 -24.24 -6.06
CA ASP A 142 -20.58 -23.54 -4.91
C ASP A 142 -22.09 -23.37 -5.08
N TYR A 143 -22.92 -24.32 -5.26
CA TYR A 143 -24.33 -24.26 -5.70
C TYR A 143 -24.51 -24.42 -7.21
N GLY A 144 -23.53 -24.97 -7.89
CA GLY A 144 -23.44 -25.18 -9.33
C GLY A 144 -22.04 -24.86 -9.82
N TRP A 145 -21.67 -25.44 -10.95
CA TRP A 145 -20.35 -25.23 -11.53
C TRP A 145 -20.24 -23.82 -12.12
N ARG A 146 -19.17 -23.10 -11.78
CA ARG A 146 -18.83 -21.78 -12.32
C ARG A 146 -17.34 -21.60 -12.45
N LEU A 147 -16.92 -20.63 -13.26
CA LEU A 147 -15.52 -20.19 -13.31
C LEU A 147 -15.15 -19.40 -12.04
N ASP A 148 -13.98 -19.66 -11.52
CA ASP A 148 -13.38 -18.84 -10.45
C ASP A 148 -12.53 -17.71 -11.06
N GLU A 149 -13.21 -16.73 -11.61
CA GLU A 149 -12.55 -15.57 -12.21
C GLU A 149 -11.89 -14.64 -11.18
N VAL A 150 -12.31 -14.71 -9.92
CA VAL A 150 -11.84 -13.80 -8.88
C VAL A 150 -10.48 -14.21 -8.32
N ASN A 151 -10.31 -15.50 -8.02
CA ASN A 151 -9.15 -16.00 -7.28
C ASN A 151 -8.15 -16.78 -8.14
N PHE A 152 -8.53 -17.15 -9.35
CA PHE A 152 -7.66 -17.88 -10.25
C PHE A 152 -7.16 -16.97 -11.38
N VAL A 153 -5.86 -17.05 -11.62
CA VAL A 153 -5.19 -16.52 -12.82
C VAL A 153 -4.36 -17.64 -13.40
N PRO A 154 -4.41 -17.89 -14.72
CA PRO A 154 -3.54 -18.88 -15.36
C PRO A 154 -2.08 -18.65 -14.97
N PRO A 155 -1.25 -19.71 -14.89
CA PRO A 155 0.17 -19.54 -14.67
C PRO A 155 0.76 -18.59 -15.71
N CYS A 156 1.67 -17.71 -15.26
CA CYS A 156 2.32 -16.72 -16.11
C CYS A 156 3.83 -16.85 -15.98
N LEU A 157 4.55 -16.72 -17.09
CA LEU A 157 6.02 -16.62 -17.06
C LEU A 157 6.47 -15.30 -16.46
N PHE A 158 5.77 -14.22 -16.80
CA PHE A 158 6.05 -12.88 -16.31
C PHE A 158 4.79 -12.24 -15.75
N VAL A 159 4.96 -11.31 -14.84
CA VAL A 159 3.86 -10.53 -14.28
C VAL A 159 3.11 -9.76 -15.37
N SER A 160 3.83 -9.28 -16.39
CA SER A 160 3.28 -8.57 -17.55
C SER A 160 2.43 -9.45 -18.49
N SER A 161 2.48 -10.79 -18.33
CA SER A 161 1.70 -11.72 -19.18
C SER A 161 0.20 -11.68 -18.91
N HIS A 162 -0.25 -11.15 -17.76
CA HIS A 162 -1.66 -11.06 -17.41
C HIS A 162 -1.94 -9.79 -16.58
N TYR A 163 -2.98 -9.03 -17.00
CA TYR A 163 -3.31 -7.73 -16.40
C TYR A 163 -3.50 -7.75 -14.88
N LYS A 164 -4.08 -8.83 -14.32
CA LYS A 164 -4.27 -8.96 -12.86
C LYS A 164 -2.96 -9.00 -12.08
N TYR A 165 -1.93 -9.67 -12.62
CA TYR A 165 -0.61 -9.66 -11.97
C TYR A 165 0.11 -8.33 -12.15
N ALA A 166 -0.04 -7.69 -13.32
CA ALA A 166 0.51 -6.36 -13.55
C ALA A 166 -0.10 -5.33 -12.58
N ASP A 167 -1.41 -5.44 -12.31
CA ASP A 167 -2.10 -4.60 -11.34
C ASP A 167 -1.59 -4.82 -9.90
N LEU A 168 -1.36 -6.07 -9.49
CA LEU A 168 -0.77 -6.37 -8.18
C LEU A 168 0.66 -5.80 -8.05
N LEU A 169 1.46 -5.85 -9.11
CA LEU A 169 2.79 -5.24 -9.12
C LEU A 169 2.71 -3.71 -8.95
N ASN A 170 1.81 -3.06 -9.69
CA ASN A 170 1.59 -1.62 -9.59
C ASN A 170 1.14 -1.23 -8.18
N GLN A 171 0.17 -1.95 -7.60
CA GLN A 171 -0.28 -1.73 -6.23
C GLN A 171 0.87 -1.89 -5.22
N PHE A 172 1.74 -2.88 -5.41
CA PHE A 172 2.90 -3.07 -4.54
C PHE A 172 3.90 -1.91 -4.65
N GLN A 173 4.19 -1.45 -5.86
CA GLN A 173 5.10 -0.31 -6.09
C GLN A 173 4.56 1.00 -5.48
N GLU A 174 3.27 1.27 -5.66
CA GLU A 174 2.60 2.43 -5.05
C GLU A 174 2.65 2.36 -3.52
N LEU A 175 2.40 1.17 -2.96
CA LEU A 175 2.47 0.93 -1.53
C LEU A 175 3.87 1.16 -0.97
N LEU A 176 4.92 0.60 -1.60
CA LEU A 176 6.31 0.81 -1.20
C LEU A 176 6.69 2.29 -1.23
N THR A 177 6.27 3.01 -2.28
CA THR A 177 6.50 4.46 -2.42
C THR A 177 5.80 5.26 -1.32
N THR A 178 4.55 4.88 -1.01
CA THR A 178 3.75 5.51 0.05
C THR A 178 4.40 5.31 1.42
N ILE A 179 4.85 4.09 1.71
CA ILE A 179 5.53 3.76 2.98
C ILE A 179 6.86 4.50 3.10
N ASP A 180 7.64 4.59 2.02
CA ASP A 180 8.88 5.35 2.00
C ASP A 180 8.63 6.82 2.35
N ALA A 181 7.64 7.44 1.74
CA ALA A 181 7.25 8.82 2.04
C ALA A 181 6.76 8.99 3.50
N LYS A 182 6.04 8.01 4.06
CA LYS A 182 5.58 8.02 5.45
C LYS A 182 6.76 7.91 6.43
N ILE A 183 7.72 7.02 6.17
CA ILE A 183 8.93 6.86 7.00
C ILE A 183 9.79 8.13 6.99
N HIS A 184 9.92 8.80 5.85
CA HIS A 184 10.64 10.07 5.75
C HIS A 184 10.03 11.20 6.60
N ARG A 185 8.72 11.19 6.79
CA ARG A 185 8.00 12.16 7.62
C ARG A 185 8.16 11.91 9.12
N LEU A 186 8.56 10.71 9.52
CA LEU A 186 8.83 10.35 10.91
C LEU A 186 10.10 11.04 11.42
N THR A 187 10.03 12.32 11.74
CA THR A 187 11.23 13.09 12.09
C THR A 187 11.75 12.86 13.50
N HIS A 188 10.93 12.45 14.49
CA HIS A 188 11.33 12.50 15.92
C HIS A 188 10.70 11.44 16.86
N SER A 189 10.39 10.23 16.45
CA SER A 189 9.78 9.24 17.35
C SER A 189 10.69 8.07 17.74
N ASP A 190 10.40 7.43 18.87
CA ASP A 190 11.15 6.28 19.42
C ASP A 190 11.10 5.03 18.51
N GLY A 191 10.01 4.82 17.74
CA GLY A 191 9.89 3.78 16.72
C GLY A 191 10.85 3.88 15.52
N LYS A 192 11.70 4.91 15.48
CA LYS A 192 12.66 5.13 14.38
C LYS A 192 13.75 4.08 14.27
N MET A 193 14.15 3.44 15.36
CA MET A 193 15.28 2.52 15.30
C MET A 193 14.90 1.28 14.49
N ALA A 194 13.74 0.71 14.74
CA ALA A 194 13.22 -0.42 14.00
C ALA A 194 12.94 -0.08 12.53
N LEU A 195 12.33 1.08 12.27
CA LEU A 195 12.06 1.54 10.91
C LEU A 195 13.34 1.90 10.13
N ARG A 196 14.42 2.32 10.80
CA ARG A 196 15.75 2.51 10.17
C ARG A 196 16.36 1.21 9.70
N ILE A 197 16.13 0.11 10.39
CA ILE A 197 16.59 -1.23 9.96
C ILE A 197 15.77 -1.71 8.77
N PHE A 198 14.48 -1.43 8.77
CA PHE A 198 13.55 -1.79 7.71
C PHE A 198 13.78 -0.98 6.41
N TRP A 199 14.11 0.30 6.52
CA TRP A 199 14.19 1.24 5.39
C TRP A 199 15.18 0.84 4.28
N PRO A 200 16.41 0.35 4.52
CA PRO A 200 17.32 -0.08 3.45
C PRO A 200 16.73 -1.21 2.59
N LEU A 201 16.01 -2.15 3.20
CA LEU A 201 15.33 -3.22 2.46
C LEU A 201 14.16 -2.66 1.63
N LEU A 202 13.40 -1.72 2.17
CA LEU A 202 12.36 -1.02 1.43
C LEU A 202 12.91 -0.35 0.18
N GLN A 203 14.06 0.36 0.28
CA GLN A 203 14.74 0.98 -0.85
C GLN A 203 15.21 -0.07 -1.87
N GLN A 204 15.75 -1.19 -1.40
CA GLN A 204 16.14 -2.28 -2.29
C GLN A 204 14.96 -2.88 -3.05
N LEU A 205 13.80 -3.06 -2.39
CA LEU A 205 12.59 -3.55 -3.03
C LEU A 205 12.04 -2.55 -4.06
N LEU A 206 12.03 -1.25 -3.75
CA LEU A 206 11.66 -0.20 -4.70
C LEU A 206 12.54 -0.21 -5.96
N ILE A 207 13.85 -0.35 -5.79
CA ILE A 207 14.78 -0.39 -6.92
C ILE A 207 14.56 -1.66 -7.75
N SER A 208 14.43 -2.84 -7.13
CA SER A 208 14.28 -4.11 -7.83
C SER A 208 12.95 -4.21 -8.56
N THR A 209 11.84 -3.82 -7.94
CA THR A 209 10.51 -3.86 -8.57
C THR A 209 10.41 -2.91 -9.76
N ASN A 210 11.05 -1.74 -9.71
CA ASN A 210 11.05 -0.79 -10.82
C ASN A 210 11.97 -1.22 -11.98
N LYS A 211 13.12 -1.84 -11.70
CA LYS A 211 14.06 -2.27 -12.73
C LYS A 211 13.66 -3.57 -13.43
N GLU A 212 12.99 -4.46 -12.70
CA GLU A 212 12.67 -5.81 -13.17
C GLU A 212 11.19 -5.95 -13.57
N CYS A 213 10.43 -4.86 -13.69
CA CYS A 213 8.99 -4.90 -13.94
C CYS A 213 8.61 -5.77 -15.15
N ASP A 214 9.35 -5.69 -16.27
CA ASP A 214 9.07 -6.43 -17.50
C ASP A 214 9.47 -7.91 -17.41
N THR A 215 10.44 -8.26 -16.57
CA THR A 215 10.99 -9.61 -16.44
C THR A 215 10.62 -10.30 -15.12
N MET A 216 9.90 -9.59 -14.26
CA MET A 216 9.46 -10.12 -12.96
C MET A 216 8.49 -11.29 -13.15
N THR A 217 8.75 -12.38 -12.45
CA THR A 217 7.85 -13.53 -12.43
C THR A 217 6.87 -13.44 -11.25
N PRO A 218 5.68 -14.10 -11.31
CA PRO A 218 4.77 -14.16 -10.17
C PRO A 218 5.43 -14.73 -8.89
N MET A 219 6.35 -15.68 -9.05
CA MET A 219 7.12 -16.22 -7.93
C MET A 219 8.05 -15.17 -7.31
N ALA A 220 8.70 -14.36 -8.13
CA ALA A 220 9.56 -13.28 -7.66
C ALA A 220 8.75 -12.17 -6.96
N LEU A 221 7.56 -11.85 -7.50
CA LEU A 221 6.65 -10.89 -6.88
C LEU A 221 6.19 -11.38 -5.50
N LEU A 222 5.73 -12.65 -5.40
CA LEU A 222 5.40 -13.24 -4.10
C LEU A 222 6.57 -13.17 -3.11
N ALA A 223 7.77 -13.56 -3.55
CA ALA A 223 8.96 -13.50 -2.71
C ALA A 223 9.30 -12.07 -2.26
N ASN A 224 9.11 -11.06 -3.10
CA ASN A 224 9.33 -9.67 -2.74
C ASN A 224 8.30 -9.18 -1.70
N VAL A 225 7.02 -9.53 -1.86
CA VAL A 225 5.99 -9.23 -0.86
C VAL A 225 6.28 -9.94 0.46
N GLN A 226 6.68 -11.21 0.43
CA GLN A 226 7.08 -11.95 1.63
C GLN A 226 8.31 -11.35 2.33
N LYS A 227 9.32 -10.92 1.57
CA LYS A 227 10.49 -10.21 2.13
C LYS A 227 10.08 -8.91 2.82
N PHE A 228 9.18 -8.15 2.20
CA PHE A 228 8.65 -6.92 2.78
C PHE A 228 7.94 -7.19 4.10
N VAL A 229 6.99 -8.13 4.12
CA VAL A 229 6.25 -8.53 5.32
C VAL A 229 7.18 -9.06 6.41
N SER A 230 8.16 -9.90 6.04
CA SER A 230 9.15 -10.47 6.98
C SER A 230 10.02 -9.39 7.63
N ALA A 231 10.52 -8.46 6.84
CA ALA A 231 11.37 -7.39 7.37
C ALA A 231 10.61 -6.47 8.33
N PHE A 232 9.35 -6.17 8.03
CA PHE A 232 8.53 -5.38 8.93
C PHE A 232 8.21 -6.15 10.22
N THR A 233 7.89 -7.46 10.12
CA THR A 233 7.67 -8.30 11.30
C THR A 233 8.90 -8.32 12.20
N CYS A 234 10.11 -8.48 11.64
CA CYS A 234 11.35 -8.38 12.39
C CYS A 234 11.56 -7.00 13.03
N ALA A 235 11.20 -5.92 12.33
CA ALA A 235 11.28 -4.58 12.88
C ALA A 235 10.34 -4.41 14.08
N CYS A 236 9.15 -4.97 14.02
CA CYS A 236 8.19 -4.95 15.14
C CYS A 236 8.66 -5.73 16.36
N GLU A 237 9.44 -6.79 16.18
CA GLU A 237 10.02 -7.55 17.31
C GLU A 237 11.13 -6.77 18.04
N LEU A 238 11.67 -5.72 17.43
CA LEU A 238 12.72 -4.88 17.99
C LEU A 238 12.19 -3.61 18.67
N ASP A 239 10.89 -3.35 18.59
CA ASP A 239 10.30 -2.10 19.06
C ASP A 239 8.89 -2.32 19.62
N ASP A 240 8.72 -2.08 20.91
CA ASP A 240 7.46 -2.26 21.63
C ASP A 240 6.33 -1.34 21.13
N TYR A 241 6.65 -0.26 20.42
CA TYR A 241 5.66 0.66 19.83
C TYR A 241 5.03 0.14 18.54
N LEU A 242 5.62 -0.90 17.92
CA LEU A 242 5.18 -1.49 16.67
C LEU A 242 4.41 -2.82 16.88
N GLU A 243 3.72 -2.99 17.98
CA GLU A 243 2.95 -4.21 18.25
C GLU A 243 2.07 -4.66 17.08
N LEU A 244 2.27 -5.92 16.65
CA LEU A 244 1.43 -6.59 15.65
C LEU A 244 0.29 -7.32 16.36
N SER A 245 -0.94 -6.85 16.20
CA SER A 245 -2.14 -7.51 16.76
C SER A 245 -2.35 -8.95 16.27
N ASP A 246 -1.81 -9.29 15.08
CA ASP A 246 -1.98 -10.58 14.41
C ASP A 246 -0.64 -11.19 13.96
N SER A 247 0.35 -11.21 14.86
CA SER A 247 1.72 -11.68 14.56
C SER A 247 1.76 -13.08 13.90
N ASP A 248 0.85 -13.98 14.32
CA ASP A 248 0.78 -15.35 13.76
C ASP A 248 0.35 -15.36 12.28
N LYS A 249 -0.54 -14.45 11.88
CA LYS A 249 -0.96 -14.32 10.47
C LYS A 249 0.20 -13.86 9.60
N PHE A 250 0.98 -12.87 10.06
CA PHE A 250 2.17 -12.39 9.36
C PHE A 250 3.23 -13.48 9.24
N ARG A 251 3.52 -14.20 10.34
CA ARG A 251 4.49 -15.30 10.33
C ARG A 251 4.07 -16.44 9.42
N SER A 252 2.80 -16.86 9.45
CA SER A 252 2.30 -17.93 8.57
C SER A 252 2.41 -17.54 7.10
N TYR A 253 2.13 -16.29 6.76
CA TYR A 253 2.24 -15.80 5.39
C TYR A 253 3.67 -15.85 4.84
N ILE A 254 4.68 -15.48 5.64
CA ILE A 254 6.10 -15.46 5.23
C ILE A 254 6.57 -16.83 4.72
N TYR A 255 6.08 -17.92 5.31
CA TYR A 255 6.49 -19.28 4.97
C TYR A 255 5.58 -19.96 3.93
N THR A 256 4.63 -19.24 3.36
CA THR A 256 3.73 -19.80 2.33
C THR A 256 4.50 -20.12 1.06
N PRO A 257 4.51 -21.40 0.59
CA PRO A 257 5.23 -21.77 -0.61
C PRO A 257 4.52 -21.23 -1.86
N TYR A 258 5.31 -20.95 -2.91
CA TYR A 258 4.75 -20.64 -4.22
C TYR A 258 4.05 -21.85 -4.83
N ASN A 259 2.81 -21.65 -5.28
CA ASN A 259 2.06 -22.60 -6.10
C ASN A 259 1.29 -21.80 -7.17
N TYR A 260 1.48 -22.14 -8.42
CA TYR A 260 0.81 -21.42 -9.53
C TYR A 260 -0.73 -21.43 -9.44
N LYS A 261 -1.33 -22.44 -8.77
CA LYS A 261 -2.79 -22.57 -8.65
C LYS A 261 -3.44 -21.52 -7.75
N ASP A 262 -2.68 -20.96 -6.81
CA ASP A 262 -3.16 -20.02 -5.80
C ASP A 262 -2.23 -18.80 -5.62
N SER A 263 -1.21 -18.67 -6.46
CA SER A 263 -0.20 -17.60 -6.35
C SER A 263 -0.78 -16.20 -6.43
N TYR A 264 -1.78 -15.99 -7.28
CA TYR A 264 -2.47 -14.71 -7.39
C TYR A 264 -3.14 -14.31 -6.06
N GLN A 265 -3.89 -15.22 -5.47
CA GLN A 265 -4.57 -14.99 -4.19
C GLN A 265 -3.56 -14.73 -3.07
N LYS A 266 -2.47 -15.51 -3.01
CA LYS A 266 -1.42 -15.34 -2.01
C LYS A 266 -0.71 -13.99 -2.10
N ILE A 267 -0.42 -13.52 -3.32
CA ILE A 267 0.15 -12.19 -3.50
C ILE A 267 -0.83 -11.12 -3.03
N LYS A 268 -2.11 -11.25 -3.37
CA LYS A 268 -3.17 -10.35 -2.93
C LYS A 268 -3.29 -10.30 -1.39
N GLU A 269 -3.31 -11.46 -0.72
CA GLU A 269 -3.30 -11.55 0.75
C GLU A 269 -2.07 -10.85 1.35
N GLY A 270 -0.90 -11.01 0.75
CA GLY A 270 0.31 -10.32 1.18
C GLY A 270 0.25 -8.81 1.01
N LEU A 271 -0.38 -8.33 -0.06
CA LEU A 271 -0.62 -6.90 -0.25
C LEU A 271 -1.59 -6.36 0.80
N GLU A 272 -2.67 -7.08 1.13
CA GLU A 272 -3.59 -6.68 2.20
C GLU A 272 -2.87 -6.57 3.56
N LEU A 273 -1.98 -7.52 3.88
CA LEU A 273 -1.10 -7.42 5.06
C LEU A 273 -0.18 -6.20 4.97
N SER A 274 0.36 -5.93 3.80
CA SER A 274 1.26 -4.80 3.57
C SER A 274 0.55 -3.44 3.66
N PHE A 275 -0.73 -3.36 3.27
CA PHE A 275 -1.56 -2.17 3.51
C PHE A 275 -1.78 -1.92 5.00
N SER A 276 -2.04 -2.97 5.79
CA SER A 276 -2.16 -2.83 7.25
C SER A 276 -0.88 -2.33 7.91
N ILE A 277 0.29 -2.67 7.35
CA ILE A 277 1.59 -2.11 7.75
C ILE A 277 1.65 -0.60 7.49
N SER A 278 1.22 -0.18 6.30
CA SER A 278 1.18 1.24 5.92
C SER A 278 0.31 2.07 6.86
N GLU A 279 -0.85 1.54 7.28
CA GLU A 279 -1.74 2.18 8.26
C GLU A 279 -1.11 2.28 9.66
N LYS A 280 -0.37 1.24 10.09
CA LYS A 280 0.34 1.28 11.37
C LYS A 280 1.42 2.36 11.39
N ILE A 281 2.21 2.48 10.33
CA ILE A 281 3.23 3.53 10.20
C ILE A 281 2.56 4.93 10.22
N GLU A 282 1.38 5.08 9.65
CA GLU A 282 0.63 6.34 9.68
C GLU A 282 0.17 6.71 11.09
N ARG A 283 -0.36 5.74 11.84
CA ARG A 283 -0.75 5.95 13.25
C ARG A 283 0.43 6.35 14.13
N LEU A 284 1.64 5.83 13.88
CA LEU A 284 2.84 6.30 14.57
C LEU A 284 3.12 7.78 14.32
N ASN A 285 2.84 8.27 13.12
CA ASN A 285 2.94 9.70 12.80
C ASN A 285 1.91 10.56 13.56
N GLU A 286 0.71 10.03 13.80
CA GLU A 286 -0.37 10.74 14.51
C GLU A 286 -0.15 10.76 16.02
N VAL A 287 0.28 9.63 16.60
CA VAL A 287 0.49 9.48 18.06
C VAL A 287 1.69 10.30 18.55
N HIS A 288 2.65 10.58 17.69
CA HIS A 288 3.88 11.31 18.02
C HIS A 288 3.96 12.73 17.43
N GLN A 289 2.85 13.35 17.12
CA GLN A 289 2.78 14.79 17.27
C GLN A 289 2.90 15.04 18.76
N ASP A 290 4.12 15.34 19.23
CA ASP A 290 4.32 15.85 20.58
C ASP A 290 3.21 16.87 20.82
N PRO A 291 2.42 16.75 21.93
CA PRO A 291 1.41 17.74 22.21
C PRO A 291 2.13 19.07 22.18
N VAL A 292 1.72 19.95 21.26
CA VAL A 292 2.37 21.26 21.12
C VAL A 292 2.27 21.90 22.49
N THR A 293 3.34 21.78 23.28
CA THR A 293 3.38 22.33 24.64
C THR A 293 3.61 23.82 24.44
N VAL A 294 2.54 24.59 24.53
CA VAL A 294 2.62 26.05 24.50
C VAL A 294 3.06 26.51 25.88
N GLU A 295 4.30 27.01 25.98
CA GLU A 295 4.78 27.60 27.23
C GLU A 295 3.95 28.85 27.60
N ALA A 296 3.66 28.97 28.89
CA ALA A 296 2.94 30.14 29.37
C ALA A 296 3.78 31.42 29.26
N PRO A 297 3.20 32.53 28.76
CA PRO A 297 3.88 33.80 28.68
C PRO A 297 4.26 34.31 30.06
N SER A 298 5.33 35.07 30.17
CA SER A 298 5.83 35.58 31.44
C SER A 298 5.89 37.11 31.48
N ILE A 299 5.79 37.66 32.69
CA ILE A 299 6.06 39.08 32.98
C ILE A 299 7.31 39.13 33.86
N ALA A 300 8.30 39.89 33.44
CA ALA A 300 9.55 40.02 34.17
C ALA A 300 9.31 40.65 35.57
N ALA A 301 10.01 40.14 36.58
CA ALA A 301 9.89 40.64 37.96
C ALA A 301 10.03 42.15 38.09
N SER A 302 10.89 42.79 37.25
CA SER A 302 11.06 44.24 37.21
C SER A 302 9.81 44.99 36.72
N GLN A 303 8.84 44.30 36.17
CA GLN A 303 7.57 44.86 35.69
C GLN A 303 6.43 44.73 36.72
N LEU A 304 6.62 43.98 37.79
CA LEU A 304 5.58 43.72 38.80
C LEU A 304 5.37 44.88 39.77
N VAL A 305 6.33 45.83 39.85
CA VAL A 305 6.17 47.08 40.59
C VAL A 305 6.35 48.23 39.63
N LYS A 306 5.31 49.00 39.37
CA LYS A 306 5.31 50.12 38.42
C LYS A 306 5.09 51.47 39.10
N ARG A 307 6.02 52.41 38.90
CA ARG A 307 5.82 53.79 39.26
C ARG A 307 5.07 54.52 38.14
N CYS A 308 3.85 54.90 38.42
CA CYS A 308 2.95 55.53 37.48
C CYS A 308 3.14 57.05 37.47
N THR A 309 3.51 57.59 36.35
CA THR A 309 3.68 59.06 36.11
C THR A 309 2.44 59.67 35.46
N ASN A 310 1.50 58.86 34.98
CA ASN A 310 0.23 59.25 34.36
C ASN A 310 -0.88 58.23 34.66
N SER A 311 -2.06 58.46 34.14
CA SER A 311 -3.24 57.60 34.34
C SER A 311 -3.11 56.18 33.74
N LYS A 312 -2.24 56.01 32.73
CA LYS A 312 -1.99 54.69 32.10
C LYS A 312 -0.55 54.27 32.25
N THR A 313 -0.33 53.02 32.58
CA THR A 313 1.00 52.42 32.62
C THR A 313 1.06 51.20 31.70
N ARG A 314 2.26 50.88 31.21
CA ARG A 314 2.47 49.78 30.27
C ARG A 314 3.36 48.70 30.88
N ILE A 315 2.92 47.45 30.73
CA ILE A 315 3.65 46.24 31.13
C ILE A 315 3.96 45.43 29.89
N GLN A 316 5.16 44.90 29.81
CA GLN A 316 5.57 44.02 28.70
C GLN A 316 5.45 42.56 29.09
N ILE A 317 4.92 41.73 28.17
CA ILE A 317 4.85 40.30 28.28
C ILE A 317 5.94 39.70 27.40
N THR A 318 6.64 38.71 27.93
CA THR A 318 7.59 37.91 27.16
C THR A 318 6.89 36.61 26.75
N ASN A 319 6.91 36.32 25.46
CA ASN A 319 6.41 35.07 24.90
C ASN A 319 7.56 34.34 24.17
N ASN A 320 7.90 33.15 24.63
CA ASN A 320 8.96 32.32 24.06
C ASN A 320 8.48 31.42 22.92
N VAL A 321 7.16 31.34 22.70
CA VAL A 321 6.60 30.48 21.66
C VAL A 321 6.36 31.29 20.39
N PRO A 322 7.11 31.06 19.31
CA PRO A 322 6.92 31.77 18.04
C PRO A 322 5.49 31.54 17.50
N ASN A 323 4.91 32.63 16.96
CA ASN A 323 3.56 32.65 16.36
C ASN A 323 2.39 32.33 17.31
N ALA A 324 2.60 32.15 18.61
CA ALA A 324 1.50 32.03 19.55
C ALA A 324 0.89 33.40 19.84
N VAL A 325 -0.42 33.49 19.88
CA VAL A 325 -1.16 34.70 20.26
C VAL A 325 -1.28 34.73 21.78
N VAL A 326 -0.82 35.83 22.40
CA VAL A 326 -0.92 36.01 23.86
C VAL A 326 -2.19 36.79 24.18
N TYR A 327 -3.03 36.18 25.03
CA TYR A 327 -4.23 36.76 25.58
C TYR A 327 -4.01 37.15 27.04
N TYR A 328 -4.63 38.25 27.48
CA TYR A 328 -4.49 38.72 28.85
C TYR A 328 -5.77 39.34 29.40
N THR A 329 -5.89 39.32 30.73
CA THR A 329 -6.93 40.03 31.48
C THR A 329 -6.26 40.84 32.59
N THR A 330 -6.96 41.89 33.08
CA THR A 330 -6.48 42.78 34.17
C THR A 330 -7.48 42.86 35.32
N ASP A 331 -8.49 42.03 35.28
CA ASP A 331 -9.60 41.93 36.24
C ASP A 331 -9.58 40.63 37.06
N GLY A 332 -8.60 39.77 36.79
CA GLY A 332 -8.47 38.45 37.46
C GLY A 332 -9.28 37.34 36.81
N GLU A 333 -10.03 37.61 35.74
CA GLU A 333 -10.71 36.59 34.95
C GLU A 333 -9.72 35.75 34.14
N GLU A 334 -10.13 34.52 33.74
CA GLU A 334 -9.31 33.66 32.90
C GLU A 334 -9.24 34.19 31.46
N PRO A 335 -8.01 34.32 30.88
CA PRO A 335 -7.87 34.75 29.50
C PRO A 335 -8.43 33.71 28.52
N SER A 336 -9.22 34.18 27.55
CA SER A 336 -9.81 33.40 26.46
C SER A 336 -9.50 34.05 25.11
N GLN A 337 -9.89 33.42 24.02
CA GLN A 337 -9.75 33.98 22.68
C GLN A 337 -10.55 35.29 22.48
N ASN A 338 -11.52 35.56 23.36
CA ASN A 338 -12.30 36.83 23.36
C ASN A 338 -11.65 37.91 24.22
N SER A 339 -10.59 37.58 24.94
CA SER A 339 -9.85 38.54 25.79
C SER A 339 -8.94 39.43 24.93
N LYS A 340 -8.42 40.51 25.53
CA LYS A 340 -7.43 41.37 24.86
C LYS A 340 -6.17 40.57 24.53
N SER A 341 -5.57 40.84 23.40
CA SER A 341 -4.35 40.14 22.94
C SER A 341 -3.19 41.13 22.67
N GLY A 342 -1.99 40.62 22.82
CA GLY A 342 -0.75 41.38 22.54
C GLY A 342 0.36 41.15 23.54
N LEU A 343 1.55 41.67 23.25
CA LEU A 343 2.75 41.57 24.10
C LEU A 343 2.95 42.79 25.03
N ALA A 344 2.00 43.73 25.03
CA ALA A 344 2.02 44.88 25.90
C ALA A 344 0.64 45.17 26.49
N ILE A 345 0.56 45.21 27.80
CA ILE A 345 -0.65 45.49 28.55
C ILE A 345 -0.71 46.94 28.92
N SER A 346 -1.75 47.64 28.55
CA SER A 346 -2.02 49.01 29.07
C SER A 346 -2.97 48.90 30.27
N ILE A 347 -2.52 49.32 31.43
CA ILE A 347 -3.28 49.28 32.68
C ILE A 347 -3.65 50.70 33.08
N ASP A 348 -4.93 50.93 33.37
CA ASP A 348 -5.36 52.18 34.00
C ASP A 348 -4.92 52.16 35.47
N SER A 349 -4.11 53.14 35.87
CA SER A 349 -3.61 53.24 37.22
C SER A 349 -4.73 53.59 38.23
N GLY A 350 -5.84 54.18 37.76
CA GLY A 350 -6.96 54.59 38.60
C GLY A 350 -6.61 55.64 39.66
N PHE A 351 -5.44 56.31 39.52
CA PHE A 351 -5.06 57.39 40.44
C PHE A 351 -5.72 58.69 40.03
N ASN A 352 -6.08 59.50 41.04
CA ASN A 352 -6.66 60.84 40.79
C ASN A 352 -5.61 61.79 40.21
N ASN A 353 -6.06 62.81 39.47
CA ASN A 353 -5.18 63.79 38.83
C ASN A 353 -4.49 64.72 39.80
N SER A 354 -4.76 64.65 41.11
CA SER A 354 -4.11 65.47 42.14
C SER A 354 -2.68 64.97 42.45
N ARG A 355 -1.73 65.84 42.76
CA ARG A 355 -0.39 65.47 43.20
C ARG A 355 -0.33 65.01 44.67
N LYS A 356 -1.41 64.48 45.21
CA LYS A 356 -1.46 63.90 46.56
C LYS A 356 -1.04 62.42 46.55
N LYS A 357 -0.42 61.95 47.62
CA LYS A 357 -0.04 60.62 47.84
C LYS A 357 -1.32 59.75 47.95
N GLU A 358 -1.40 58.71 47.18
CA GLU A 358 -2.45 57.70 47.25
C GLU A 358 -1.85 56.35 47.61
N PRO A 359 -2.62 55.43 48.22
CA PRO A 359 -2.15 54.09 48.51
C PRO A 359 -1.83 53.35 47.22
N ASP A 360 -0.87 52.43 47.31
CA ASP A 360 -0.54 51.52 46.20
C ASP A 360 -1.75 50.71 45.80
N LYS A 361 -1.92 50.46 44.47
CA LYS A 361 -2.98 49.66 43.93
C LYS A 361 -2.43 48.35 43.40
N ILE A 362 -3.14 47.26 43.60
CA ILE A 362 -2.78 45.96 43.10
C ILE A 362 -3.73 45.60 41.97
N VAL A 363 -3.19 45.20 40.82
CA VAL A 363 -3.93 44.69 39.66
C VAL A 363 -3.50 43.26 39.41
N ILE A 364 -4.48 42.35 39.33
CA ILE A 364 -4.22 40.95 38.99
C ILE A 364 -4.21 40.83 37.47
N VAL A 365 -3.06 40.47 36.93
CA VAL A 365 -2.87 40.25 35.52
C VAL A 365 -2.72 38.78 35.25
N LYS A 366 -3.60 38.19 34.42
CA LYS A 366 -3.47 36.84 33.94
C LYS A 366 -3.08 36.84 32.47
N VAL A 367 -2.17 35.94 32.10
CA VAL A 367 -1.67 35.81 30.72
C VAL A 367 -1.66 34.36 30.30
N LYS A 368 -2.03 34.11 29.03
CA LYS A 368 -2.12 32.79 28.41
C LYS A 368 -1.74 32.87 26.95
N ALA A 369 -1.00 31.93 26.44
CA ALA A 369 -0.70 31.81 25.01
C ALA A 369 -1.56 30.73 24.35
N ILE A 370 -1.95 30.96 23.09
CA ILE A 370 -2.67 29.98 22.26
C ILE A 370 -1.97 29.90 20.92
N LEU A 371 -1.63 28.68 20.52
CA LEU A 371 -1.07 28.34 19.20
C LEU A 371 -1.86 27.22 18.57
N ASN A 372 -2.43 27.44 17.39
CA ASN A 372 -3.20 26.44 16.64
C ASN A 372 -4.32 25.72 17.46
N GLY A 373 -4.99 26.47 18.34
CA GLY A 373 -6.03 25.93 19.22
C GLY A 373 -5.54 25.29 20.51
N VAL A 374 -4.24 25.08 20.67
CA VAL A 374 -3.62 24.56 21.90
C VAL A 374 -3.30 25.73 22.83
N SER A 375 -3.75 25.62 24.08
CA SER A 375 -3.57 26.67 25.10
C SER A 375 -2.43 26.32 26.05
N SER A 376 -1.63 27.31 26.44
CA SER A 376 -0.71 27.18 27.58
C SER A 376 -1.48 27.10 28.91
N SER A 377 -0.79 26.78 29.98
CA SER A 377 -1.24 27.15 31.34
C SER A 377 -1.39 28.65 31.46
N THR A 378 -2.18 29.12 32.43
CA THR A 378 -2.35 30.54 32.74
C THR A 378 -1.38 30.94 33.83
N ASN A 379 -0.56 31.97 33.55
CA ASN A 379 0.26 32.59 34.57
C ASN A 379 -0.49 33.80 35.17
N THR A 380 -0.45 33.89 36.50
CA THR A 380 -1.08 34.98 37.26
C THR A 380 -0.02 35.83 37.95
N TYR A 381 -0.15 37.12 37.79
CA TYR A 381 0.78 38.09 38.36
C TYR A 381 0.04 39.19 39.14
N GLU A 382 0.55 39.50 40.32
CA GLU A 382 0.11 40.68 41.07
C GLU A 382 1.03 41.87 40.71
N VAL A 383 0.46 42.87 40.08
CA VAL A 383 1.19 44.09 39.68
C VAL A 383 0.85 45.21 40.65
N THR A 384 1.84 45.71 41.38
CA THR A 384 1.70 46.85 42.28
C THR A 384 1.96 48.17 41.54
N LEU A 385 0.95 49.02 41.51
CA LEU A 385 1.01 50.35 40.91
C LEU A 385 1.25 51.36 42.01
N GLN A 386 2.32 52.15 41.89
CA GLN A 386 2.74 53.20 42.84
C GLN A 386 2.65 54.54 42.13
N LYS A 387 1.98 55.52 42.75
CA LYS A 387 1.88 56.86 42.20
C LYS A 387 3.23 57.62 42.38
N ASP A 388 3.86 58.03 41.32
CA ASP A 388 5.05 58.89 41.34
C ASP A 388 4.62 60.36 41.43
N ILE A 389 4.53 60.89 42.68
CA ILE A 389 4.01 62.19 42.93
C ILE A 389 4.92 63.30 42.32
N GLU A 390 6.22 63.07 42.27
CA GLU A 390 7.19 64.04 41.74
C GLU A 390 7.04 64.21 40.20
N ARG A 391 6.74 63.13 39.51
CA ARG A 391 6.62 63.09 38.05
C ARG A 391 5.19 62.93 37.54
N TRP A 392 4.19 63.04 38.42
CA TRP A 392 2.77 62.90 38.05
C TRP A 392 2.31 64.02 37.14
N THR A 393 1.98 63.78 35.93
CA THR A 393 1.50 64.72 34.93
C THR A 393 -0.01 64.87 34.88
N GLY A 394 -0.76 63.83 35.31
CA GLY A 394 -2.23 63.83 35.28
C GLY A 394 -2.86 63.81 33.90
N ILE A 395 -2.07 63.70 32.84
CA ILE A 395 -2.53 63.71 31.44
C ILE A 395 -2.32 62.35 30.80
N GLU A 396 -3.30 61.85 30.06
CA GLU A 396 -3.09 60.77 29.11
C GLU A 396 -2.20 61.26 27.97
N ILE A 397 -1.05 60.63 27.75
CA ILE A 397 -0.26 60.76 26.54
C ILE A 397 -0.49 59.48 25.72
#